data_e9139916bb7eaf6ec91c61e941d50244
#
_entry.id   e9139916bb7eaf6ec91c61e941d50244
#
_cell.length_a   1.000
_cell.length_b   1.000
_cell.length_c   1.000
_cell.angle_alpha   90.00
_cell.angle_beta   90.00
_cell.angle_gamma   90.00
#
_symmetry.space_group_name_H-M   'P 1'
#
loop_
_entity.id
_entity.type
_entity.pdbx_description
1 polymer ?
#
loop_
_entity_poly.entity_id
_entity_poly.type
_entity_poly.pdbx_seq_one_letter_code
_entity_poly.pdbx_strand_id
1 'polypeptide(L)'
;MMKRSILPMILTLLLLINLLIWTATYAENVKSYKVLIDLTRTNDFSGINILVRQLYDGEIYILLKDISATSLLDFFTRNFATIFYGSLDNMTDARGSSVKLEDLDIDMIIIPSVSSDARFTQGEIDKLRRFVEEGRAIWISLSTYSRNNIDAIDVINRLLTYLGSGLSLDNVSIKDPVNNVGDPLKMIVYPSPSSDIEFVRYGVDKILMYRPSPVIWRNLSETKYISITKELANVKIITVTSSDAEVNEIYPGASSSYYNQSSKGSFVVTAAEILKIRNVSSTIILSGAPLIGGSSPMIISRYDSTIFNGPIFVRNIVLWATGYMGELSFLNILNNKIDRSTELLIEQIGNISRDLNVFISNVTNRLDAINTKVSEYDQKINDVKIRSENLSALTALLSDEINSLRSSIDNLRSYVMISVGLSIASLAISLALYILGRRR
;
A
#
# COMPACT_ATOMS: atom_id res chain seq x y z
N MET A 1 24.03 -49.04 20.53
CA MET A 1 24.29 -47.94 19.60
C MET A 1 23.09 -47.01 19.30
N MET A 2 21.96 -47.13 20.01
CA MET A 2 20.70 -46.38 19.74
C MET A 2 20.44 -45.12 20.62
N LYS A 3 21.30 -44.73 21.54
CA LYS A 3 21.06 -43.61 22.48
C LYS A 3 21.47 -42.22 21.96
N ARG A 4 22.17 -42.11 20.81
CA ARG A 4 22.70 -40.80 20.32
C ARG A 4 21.75 -40.01 19.41
N SER A 5 20.62 -40.59 18.95
CA SER A 5 19.71 -39.92 18.03
C SER A 5 18.47 -39.27 18.70
N ILE A 6 18.21 -39.58 19.97
CA ILE A 6 16.99 -39.12 20.67
C ILE A 6 17.12 -37.66 21.12
N LEU A 7 18.28 -37.23 21.55
CA LEU A 7 18.53 -35.88 22.06
C LEU A 7 18.32 -34.77 21.00
N PRO A 8 18.89 -34.89 19.79
CA PRO A 8 18.62 -33.90 18.73
C PRO A 8 17.15 -33.89 18.29
N MET A 9 16.46 -35.04 18.28
CA MET A 9 15.05 -35.11 17.93
C MET A 9 14.16 -34.43 18.99
N ILE A 10 14.48 -34.59 20.28
CA ILE A 10 13.78 -33.86 21.37
C ILE A 10 14.05 -32.36 21.29
N LEU A 11 15.28 -31.95 20.97
CA LEU A 11 15.64 -30.53 20.84
C LEU A 11 14.92 -29.87 19.66
N THR A 12 14.82 -30.60 18.54
CA THR A 12 14.07 -30.13 17.35
C THR A 12 12.56 -30.02 17.62
N LEU A 13 12.02 -31.00 18.37
CA LEU A 13 10.60 -30.99 18.76
C LEU A 13 10.30 -29.84 19.74
N LEU A 14 11.18 -29.59 20.71
CA LEU A 14 11.07 -28.45 21.64
C LEU A 14 11.17 -27.09 20.90
N LEU A 15 12.06 -26.96 19.92
CA LEU A 15 12.16 -25.77 19.08
C LEU A 15 10.91 -25.56 18.24
N LEU A 16 10.34 -26.62 17.66
CA LEU A 16 9.08 -26.57 16.91
C LEU A 16 7.90 -26.21 17.81
N ILE A 17 7.82 -26.77 19.02
CA ILE A 17 6.77 -26.44 20.00
C ILE A 17 6.90 -24.98 20.46
N ASN A 18 8.12 -24.49 20.75
CA ASN A 18 8.34 -23.09 21.09
C ASN A 18 7.99 -22.15 19.92
N LEU A 19 8.31 -22.52 18.68
CA LEU A 19 7.95 -21.76 17.48
C LEU A 19 6.42 -21.72 17.30
N LEU A 20 5.72 -22.84 17.52
CA LEU A 20 4.26 -22.95 17.47
C LEU A 20 3.57 -22.15 18.58
N ILE A 21 4.11 -22.20 19.80
CA ILE A 21 3.60 -21.41 20.93
C ILE A 21 3.84 -19.91 20.66
N TRP A 22 5.01 -19.55 20.13
CA TRP A 22 5.32 -18.15 19.77
C TRP A 22 4.43 -17.63 18.67
N THR A 23 4.16 -18.42 17.62
CA THR A 23 3.24 -18.06 16.53
C THR A 23 1.79 -18.01 17.01
N ALA A 24 1.36 -18.90 17.89
CA ALA A 24 0.02 -18.90 18.46
C ALA A 24 -0.20 -17.70 19.41
N THR A 25 0.76 -17.38 20.27
CA THR A 25 0.69 -16.23 21.19
C THR A 25 0.75 -14.89 20.42
N TYR A 26 1.48 -14.84 19.30
CA TYR A 26 1.53 -13.66 18.42
C TYR A 26 0.21 -13.48 17.64
N ALA A 27 -0.41 -14.59 17.20
CA ALA A 27 -1.68 -14.55 16.49
C ALA A 27 -2.86 -14.12 17.38
N GLU A 28 -2.83 -14.41 18.67
CA GLU A 28 -3.89 -14.01 19.64
C GLU A 28 -3.86 -12.51 19.98
N ASN A 29 -2.74 -11.81 19.77
CA ASN A 29 -2.58 -10.39 20.10
C ASN A 29 -2.57 -9.45 18.90
N VAL A 30 -2.75 -9.95 17.68
CA VAL A 30 -2.80 -9.09 16.49
C VAL A 30 -4.22 -8.54 16.38
N LYS A 31 -4.41 -7.32 16.88
CA LYS A 31 -5.67 -6.57 16.67
C LYS A 31 -5.86 -6.39 15.16
N SER A 32 -6.88 -7.02 14.59
CA SER A 32 -7.30 -6.81 13.20
C SER A 32 -7.91 -5.42 13.08
N TYR A 33 -7.50 -4.63 12.09
CA TYR A 33 -8.14 -3.35 11.79
C TYR A 33 -9.50 -3.55 11.11
N LYS A 34 -10.40 -2.57 11.26
CA LYS A 34 -11.75 -2.60 10.70
C LYS A 34 -11.96 -1.39 9.79
N VAL A 35 -12.32 -1.64 8.54
CA VAL A 35 -12.50 -0.59 7.55
C VAL A 35 -13.91 -0.65 6.96
N LEU A 36 -14.59 0.49 6.95
CA LEU A 36 -15.83 0.68 6.21
C LEU A 36 -15.56 1.42 4.91
N ILE A 37 -15.92 0.82 3.78
CA ILE A 37 -15.84 1.43 2.44
C ILE A 37 -17.23 1.94 2.06
N ASP A 38 -17.40 3.25 2.04
CA ASP A 38 -18.66 3.89 1.64
C ASP A 38 -18.71 4.08 0.12
N LEU A 39 -19.49 3.24 -0.56
CA LEU A 39 -19.74 3.29 -2.00
C LEU A 39 -21.04 4.03 -2.38
N THR A 40 -21.72 4.63 -1.41
CA THR A 40 -22.99 5.35 -1.66
C THR A 40 -22.78 6.65 -2.44
N ARG A 41 -21.53 7.12 -2.55
CA ARG A 41 -21.12 8.38 -3.19
C ARG A 41 -20.62 8.23 -4.62
N THR A 42 -20.57 7.00 -5.12
CA THR A 42 -20.11 6.69 -6.48
C THR A 42 -21.03 5.70 -7.16
N ASN A 43 -21.07 5.78 -8.50
CA ASN A 43 -21.78 4.81 -9.35
C ASN A 43 -20.79 3.88 -10.10
N ASP A 44 -19.48 4.06 -9.89
CA ASP A 44 -18.44 3.24 -10.51
C ASP A 44 -17.62 2.51 -9.45
N PHE A 45 -17.74 1.20 -9.43
CA PHE A 45 -17.08 0.29 -8.47
C PHE A 45 -15.83 -0.37 -9.05
N SER A 46 -15.36 0.07 -10.23
CA SER A 46 -14.16 -0.48 -10.85
C SER A 46 -12.95 -0.38 -9.90
N GLY A 47 -12.30 -1.50 -9.64
CA GLY A 47 -11.16 -1.58 -8.71
C GLY A 47 -11.51 -1.89 -7.26
N ILE A 48 -12.80 -2.00 -6.88
CA ILE A 48 -13.19 -2.35 -5.51
C ILE A 48 -12.64 -3.72 -5.10
N ASN A 49 -12.62 -4.68 -6.00
CA ASN A 49 -12.05 -6.01 -5.75
C ASN A 49 -10.55 -5.97 -5.46
N ILE A 50 -9.81 -5.04 -6.07
CA ILE A 50 -8.38 -4.85 -5.77
C ILE A 50 -8.24 -4.27 -4.36
N LEU A 51 -9.06 -3.27 -4.01
CA LEU A 51 -9.06 -2.65 -2.68
C LEU A 51 -9.35 -3.68 -1.59
N VAL A 52 -10.41 -4.48 -1.74
CA VAL A 52 -10.77 -5.54 -0.78
C VAL A 52 -9.66 -6.59 -0.68
N ARG A 53 -9.02 -6.98 -1.79
CA ARG A 53 -7.89 -7.92 -1.77
C ARG A 53 -6.67 -7.38 -1.05
N GLN A 54 -6.42 -6.08 -1.10
CA GLN A 54 -5.29 -5.48 -0.40
C GLN A 54 -5.50 -5.38 1.12
N LEU A 55 -6.76 -5.37 1.56
CA LEU A 55 -7.16 -5.21 2.95
C LEU A 55 -7.68 -6.51 3.57
N TYR A 56 -7.49 -7.67 2.93
CA TYR A 56 -8.10 -8.96 3.30
C TYR A 56 -7.72 -9.48 4.69
N ASP A 57 -6.67 -8.96 5.30
CA ASP A 57 -6.21 -9.25 6.65
C ASP A 57 -6.92 -8.43 7.74
N GLY A 58 -7.72 -7.43 7.32
CA GLY A 58 -8.64 -6.69 8.16
C GLY A 58 -10.08 -7.19 8.06
N GLU A 59 -10.94 -6.66 8.91
CA GLU A 59 -12.39 -6.80 8.77
C GLU A 59 -12.90 -5.70 7.83
N ILE A 60 -13.48 -6.10 6.68
CA ILE A 60 -13.92 -5.18 5.66
C ILE A 60 -15.44 -5.12 5.64
N TYR A 61 -15.96 -3.91 5.70
CA TYR A 61 -17.38 -3.59 5.57
C TYR A 61 -17.57 -2.71 4.34
N ILE A 62 -18.64 -2.96 3.58
CA ILE A 62 -19.01 -2.17 2.40
C ILE A 62 -20.41 -1.63 2.62
N LEU A 63 -20.57 -0.32 2.46
CA LEU A 63 -21.87 0.34 2.47
C LEU A 63 -22.29 0.66 1.04
N LEU A 64 -23.42 0.09 0.61
CA LEU A 64 -24.06 0.31 -0.68
C LEU A 64 -25.34 1.14 -0.52
N LYS A 65 -25.70 1.91 -1.53
CA LYS A 65 -26.92 2.71 -1.52
C LYS A 65 -28.17 1.82 -1.36
N ASP A 66 -28.20 0.70 -2.05
CA ASP A 66 -29.31 -0.26 -2.03
C ASP A 66 -28.84 -1.67 -2.42
N ILE A 67 -29.73 -2.67 -2.27
CA ILE A 67 -29.42 -4.06 -2.54
C ILE A 67 -29.14 -4.36 -4.02
N SER A 68 -29.67 -3.55 -4.94
CA SER A 68 -29.47 -3.74 -6.39
C SER A 68 -28.00 -3.51 -6.79
N ALA A 69 -27.30 -2.63 -6.07
CA ALA A 69 -25.89 -2.36 -6.26
C ALA A 69 -24.97 -3.55 -5.94
N THR A 70 -25.46 -4.55 -5.21
CA THR A 70 -24.70 -5.79 -4.93
C THR A 70 -24.32 -6.55 -6.21
N SER A 71 -25.10 -6.44 -7.26
CA SER A 71 -24.82 -7.07 -8.55
C SER A 71 -23.56 -6.51 -9.22
N LEU A 72 -23.12 -5.32 -8.86
CA LEU A 72 -21.92 -4.65 -9.37
C LEU A 72 -20.64 -5.14 -8.65
N LEU A 73 -20.77 -5.85 -7.54
CA LEU A 73 -19.64 -6.43 -6.83
C LEU A 73 -19.31 -7.82 -7.41
N ASP A 74 -18.02 -8.11 -7.55
CA ASP A 74 -17.56 -9.43 -7.95
C ASP A 74 -17.73 -10.48 -6.85
N PHE A 75 -17.52 -11.75 -7.22
CA PHE A 75 -17.63 -12.88 -6.29
C PHE A 75 -16.68 -12.75 -5.10
N PHE A 76 -15.45 -12.31 -5.32
CA PHE A 76 -14.45 -12.16 -4.25
C PHE A 76 -14.91 -11.12 -3.23
N THR A 77 -15.27 -9.94 -3.69
CA THR A 77 -15.71 -8.82 -2.83
C THR A 77 -16.93 -9.23 -1.98
N ARG A 78 -17.90 -9.93 -2.57
CA ARG A 78 -19.09 -10.41 -1.85
C ARG A 78 -18.80 -11.42 -0.74
N ASN A 79 -17.72 -12.19 -0.85
CA ASN A 79 -17.38 -13.23 0.14
C ASN A 79 -16.39 -12.76 1.21
N PHE A 80 -15.61 -11.71 0.93
CA PHE A 80 -14.58 -11.22 1.84
C PHE A 80 -14.95 -9.92 2.54
N ALA A 81 -16.09 -9.32 2.22
CA ALA A 81 -16.59 -8.13 2.89
C ALA A 81 -18.01 -8.36 3.43
N THR A 82 -18.30 -7.76 4.57
CA THR A 82 -19.68 -7.66 5.08
C THR A 82 -20.37 -6.48 4.42
N ILE A 83 -21.53 -6.70 3.83
CA ILE A 83 -22.23 -5.69 3.04
C ILE A 83 -23.41 -5.13 3.84
N PHE A 84 -23.48 -3.80 3.91
CA PHE A 84 -24.59 -3.03 4.45
C PHE A 84 -25.23 -2.16 3.35
N TYR A 85 -26.44 -1.72 3.58
CA TYR A 85 -27.25 -0.94 2.65
C TYR A 85 -27.79 0.32 3.33
N GLY A 86 -27.98 1.38 2.54
CA GLY A 86 -28.56 2.63 3.00
C GLY A 86 -27.54 3.77 3.02
N SER A 87 -27.46 4.45 4.14
CA SER A 87 -26.58 5.60 4.38
C SER A 87 -25.85 5.46 5.72
N LEU A 88 -24.81 6.26 5.97
CA LEU A 88 -24.02 6.18 7.20
C LEU A 88 -24.84 6.41 8.49
N ASP A 89 -25.95 7.15 8.39
CA ASP A 89 -26.86 7.41 9.51
C ASP A 89 -28.02 6.40 9.59
N ASN A 90 -28.22 5.58 8.56
CA ASN A 90 -29.29 4.58 8.49
C ASN A 90 -28.86 3.35 7.72
N MET A 91 -27.97 2.54 8.31
CA MET A 91 -27.49 1.30 7.71
C MET A 91 -28.39 0.12 8.05
N THR A 92 -28.54 -0.79 7.11
CA THR A 92 -29.22 -2.08 7.30
C THR A 92 -28.36 -3.23 6.80
N ASP A 93 -28.49 -4.40 7.42
CA ASP A 93 -27.91 -5.65 6.91
C ASP A 93 -28.76 -6.24 5.76
N ALA A 94 -28.31 -7.34 5.18
CA ALA A 94 -28.99 -8.04 4.10
C ALA A 94 -30.39 -8.57 4.49
N ARG A 95 -30.72 -8.61 5.80
CA ARG A 95 -32.03 -9.04 6.32
C ARG A 95 -32.95 -7.85 6.61
N GLY A 96 -32.45 -6.62 6.39
CA GLY A 96 -33.17 -5.38 6.72
C GLY A 96 -33.09 -4.98 8.19
N SER A 97 -32.25 -5.62 9.00
CA SER A 97 -32.04 -5.23 10.38
C SER A 97 -31.20 -3.96 10.45
N SER A 98 -31.61 -3.00 11.27
CA SER A 98 -30.85 -1.75 11.46
C SER A 98 -29.52 -2.04 12.14
N VAL A 99 -28.45 -1.43 11.60
CA VAL A 99 -27.08 -1.53 12.09
C VAL A 99 -26.59 -0.12 12.39
N LYS A 100 -25.98 0.10 13.56
CA LYS A 100 -25.39 1.40 13.88
C LYS A 100 -23.90 1.38 13.60
N LEU A 101 -23.38 2.47 13.07
CA LEU A 101 -21.95 2.64 12.80
C LEU A 101 -21.11 2.43 14.07
N GLU A 102 -21.61 2.92 15.21
CA GLU A 102 -20.94 2.83 16.50
C GLU A 102 -20.79 1.39 17.01
N ASP A 103 -21.69 0.48 16.60
CA ASP A 103 -21.67 -0.93 17.03
C ASP A 103 -20.62 -1.76 16.27
N LEU A 104 -20.11 -1.24 15.15
CA LEU A 104 -19.15 -1.96 14.30
C LEU A 104 -17.69 -1.78 14.72
N ASP A 105 -17.40 -0.83 15.61
CA ASP A 105 -16.04 -0.51 16.08
C ASP A 105 -15.04 -0.30 14.92
N ILE A 106 -15.45 0.48 13.92
CA ILE A 106 -14.67 0.78 12.72
C ILE A 106 -13.47 1.65 13.09
N ASP A 107 -12.26 1.33 12.58
CA ASP A 107 -11.05 2.12 12.76
C ASP A 107 -10.93 3.21 11.68
N MET A 108 -11.42 2.93 10.46
CA MET A 108 -11.31 3.85 9.33
C MET A 108 -12.53 3.78 8.40
N ILE A 109 -13.00 4.94 7.96
CA ILE A 109 -13.97 5.07 6.87
C ILE A 109 -13.24 5.52 5.60
N ILE A 110 -13.43 4.79 4.50
CA ILE A 110 -12.94 5.16 3.17
C ILE A 110 -14.12 5.56 2.30
N ILE A 111 -14.13 6.80 1.80
CA ILE A 111 -15.04 7.30 0.77
C ILE A 111 -14.23 7.41 -0.52
N PRO A 112 -14.17 6.33 -1.33
CA PRO A 112 -13.13 6.16 -2.32
C PRO A 112 -13.33 7.00 -3.59
N SER A 113 -14.53 7.57 -3.76
CA SER A 113 -14.85 8.41 -4.93
C SER A 113 -16.12 9.20 -4.62
N VAL A 114 -16.01 10.53 -4.53
CA VAL A 114 -17.17 11.43 -4.35
C VAL A 114 -17.55 12.04 -5.68
N SER A 115 -18.70 11.66 -6.22
CA SER A 115 -19.22 12.16 -7.50
C SER A 115 -19.94 13.52 -7.37
N SER A 116 -20.19 14.18 -8.49
CA SER A 116 -20.82 15.50 -8.53
C SER A 116 -22.27 15.53 -8.00
N ASP A 117 -22.93 14.39 -8.04
CA ASP A 117 -24.31 14.21 -7.53
C ASP A 117 -24.34 13.75 -6.07
N ALA A 118 -23.18 13.46 -5.47
CA ALA A 118 -23.09 13.07 -4.07
C ALA A 118 -23.59 14.17 -3.14
N ARG A 119 -24.28 13.77 -2.08
CA ARG A 119 -24.73 14.67 -1.01
C ARG A 119 -24.57 13.92 0.31
N PHE A 120 -24.26 14.66 1.37
CA PHE A 120 -24.27 14.17 2.74
C PHE A 120 -25.45 14.78 3.49
N THR A 121 -26.26 13.96 4.13
CA THR A 121 -27.31 14.44 5.04
C THR A 121 -26.66 15.02 6.30
N GLN A 122 -27.41 15.84 7.04
CA GLN A 122 -26.90 16.33 8.32
C GLN A 122 -26.61 15.19 9.29
N GLY A 123 -27.45 14.14 9.29
CA GLY A 123 -27.24 12.94 10.12
C GLY A 123 -25.92 12.23 9.80
N GLU A 124 -25.59 12.07 8.53
CA GLU A 124 -24.31 11.49 8.12
C GLU A 124 -23.11 12.36 8.51
N ILE A 125 -23.21 13.68 8.33
CA ILE A 125 -22.18 14.64 8.77
C ILE A 125 -21.94 14.53 10.27
N ASP A 126 -23.00 14.47 11.06
CA ASP A 126 -22.93 14.34 12.52
C ASP A 126 -22.30 13.01 12.94
N LYS A 127 -22.57 11.90 12.20
CA LYS A 127 -21.95 10.61 12.42
C LYS A 127 -20.44 10.64 12.09
N LEU A 128 -20.07 11.18 10.93
CA LEU A 128 -18.68 11.33 10.53
C LEU A 128 -17.91 12.23 11.50
N ARG A 129 -18.53 13.31 11.98
CA ARG A 129 -17.93 14.19 12.97
C ARG A 129 -17.66 13.46 14.28
N ARG A 130 -18.63 12.70 14.83
CA ARG A 130 -18.40 11.89 16.03
C ARG A 130 -17.30 10.88 15.83
N PHE A 131 -17.27 10.23 14.67
CA PHE A 131 -16.24 9.27 14.30
C PHE A 131 -14.83 9.90 14.36
N VAL A 132 -14.67 11.13 13.87
CA VAL A 132 -13.43 11.91 14.01
C VAL A 132 -13.18 12.30 15.47
N GLU A 133 -14.19 12.73 16.22
CA GLU A 133 -14.06 13.08 17.64
C GLU A 133 -13.65 11.88 18.52
N GLU A 134 -13.90 10.65 18.08
CA GLU A 134 -13.47 9.40 18.71
C GLU A 134 -12.01 9.00 18.37
N GLY A 135 -11.31 9.76 17.56
CA GLY A 135 -9.90 9.49 17.22
C GLY A 135 -9.71 8.55 16.03
N ARG A 136 -10.73 8.37 15.20
CA ARG A 136 -10.70 7.43 14.07
C ARG A 136 -10.32 8.10 12.76
N ALA A 137 -9.98 7.32 11.74
CA ALA A 137 -9.48 7.83 10.46
C ALA A 137 -10.58 7.93 9.39
N ILE A 138 -10.49 8.96 8.52
CA ILE A 138 -11.35 9.07 7.33
C ILE A 138 -10.48 9.37 6.12
N TRP A 139 -10.72 8.66 5.01
CA TRP A 139 -10.11 8.94 3.71
C TRP A 139 -11.18 9.33 2.70
N ILE A 140 -11.08 10.53 2.15
CA ILE A 140 -12.01 11.07 1.17
C ILE A 140 -11.25 11.29 -0.15
N SER A 141 -11.82 10.82 -1.26
CA SER A 141 -11.24 10.98 -2.60
C SER A 141 -12.24 11.61 -3.55
N LEU A 142 -11.74 12.53 -4.39
CA LEU A 142 -12.54 13.12 -5.48
C LEU A 142 -12.81 12.04 -6.54
N SER A 143 -13.96 12.08 -7.20
CA SER A 143 -14.27 11.20 -8.32
C SER A 143 -13.42 11.52 -9.57
N THR A 144 -13.49 10.65 -10.56
CA THR A 144 -12.95 10.92 -11.89
C THR A 144 -13.55 12.19 -12.44
N TYR A 145 -12.72 12.97 -13.15
CA TYR A 145 -13.10 14.21 -13.77
C TYR A 145 -14.43 14.13 -14.52
N SER A 146 -15.32 15.06 -14.19
CA SER A 146 -16.48 15.44 -15.00
C SER A 146 -16.56 16.97 -15.07
N ARG A 147 -17.34 17.51 -16.02
CA ARG A 147 -17.56 18.97 -16.13
C ARG A 147 -18.17 19.57 -14.86
N ASN A 148 -18.83 18.75 -14.04
CA ASN A 148 -19.50 19.15 -12.80
C ASN A 148 -18.66 18.83 -11.55
N ASN A 149 -17.34 18.60 -11.67
CA ASN A 149 -16.49 18.31 -10.52
C ASN A 149 -16.46 19.43 -9.47
N ILE A 150 -16.78 20.65 -9.87
CA ILE A 150 -16.93 21.76 -8.92
C ILE A 150 -17.94 21.43 -7.81
N ASP A 151 -19.05 20.76 -8.14
CA ASP A 151 -20.06 20.38 -7.16
C ASP A 151 -19.50 19.32 -6.18
N ALA A 152 -18.71 18.35 -6.68
CA ALA A 152 -18.06 17.35 -5.85
C ALA A 152 -17.00 17.98 -4.92
N ILE A 153 -16.19 18.92 -5.46
CA ILE A 153 -15.20 19.68 -4.69
C ILE A 153 -15.90 20.49 -3.58
N ASP A 154 -16.96 21.19 -3.89
CA ASP A 154 -17.73 21.97 -2.92
C ASP A 154 -18.34 21.09 -1.81
N VAL A 155 -18.84 19.90 -2.16
CA VAL A 155 -19.36 18.92 -1.19
C VAL A 155 -18.25 18.44 -0.28
N ILE A 156 -17.09 18.04 -0.82
CA ILE A 156 -15.93 17.58 -0.06
C ILE A 156 -15.42 18.70 0.85
N ASN A 157 -15.21 19.91 0.33
CA ASN A 157 -14.65 21.02 1.08
C ASN A 157 -15.57 21.46 2.23
N ARG A 158 -16.89 21.43 2.02
CA ARG A 158 -17.87 21.68 3.09
C ARG A 158 -17.81 20.58 4.14
N LEU A 159 -17.80 19.31 3.74
CA LEU A 159 -17.68 18.20 4.68
C LEU A 159 -16.42 18.34 5.53
N LEU A 160 -15.26 18.56 4.91
CA LEU A 160 -13.98 18.74 5.62
C LEU A 160 -14.04 19.88 6.65
N THR A 161 -14.65 21.00 6.28
CA THR A 161 -14.87 22.13 7.22
C THR A 161 -15.74 21.72 8.39
N TYR A 162 -16.82 20.96 8.19
CA TYR A 162 -17.65 20.44 9.27
C TYR A 162 -16.93 19.44 10.18
N LEU A 163 -16.01 18.66 9.60
CA LEU A 163 -15.17 17.74 10.36
C LEU A 163 -14.04 18.45 11.15
N GLY A 164 -13.85 19.75 10.94
CA GLY A 164 -12.81 20.52 11.59
C GLY A 164 -11.46 20.44 10.94
N SER A 165 -11.40 20.02 9.65
CA SER A 165 -10.17 19.95 8.85
C SER A 165 -9.95 21.23 8.05
N GLY A 166 -8.70 21.69 8.00
CA GLY A 166 -8.25 22.78 7.13
C GLY A 166 -7.92 22.35 5.71
N LEU A 167 -7.88 21.04 5.42
CA LEU A 167 -7.66 20.52 4.07
C LEU A 167 -8.81 20.92 3.14
N SER A 168 -8.48 21.15 1.88
CA SER A 168 -9.43 21.50 0.84
C SER A 168 -8.90 21.08 -0.53
N LEU A 169 -9.76 20.75 -1.46
CA LEU A 169 -9.39 20.63 -2.87
C LEU A 169 -9.47 22.00 -3.54
N ASP A 170 -8.49 22.32 -4.37
CA ASP A 170 -8.58 23.52 -5.21
C ASP A 170 -9.45 23.28 -6.43
N ASN A 171 -10.01 24.34 -6.96
CA ASN A 171 -10.95 24.33 -8.09
C ASN A 171 -10.24 24.23 -9.45
N VAL A 172 -9.14 23.47 -9.51
CA VAL A 172 -8.38 23.25 -10.74
C VAL A 172 -8.07 21.79 -10.95
N SER A 173 -7.85 21.39 -12.19
CA SER A 173 -7.25 20.11 -12.53
C SER A 173 -5.80 20.28 -12.99
N ILE A 174 -4.99 19.26 -12.76
CA ILE A 174 -3.56 19.23 -13.11
C ILE A 174 -3.32 18.26 -14.25
N LYS A 175 -2.31 18.55 -15.07
CA LYS A 175 -1.69 17.65 -16.05
C LYS A 175 -0.17 17.65 -15.88
N ASP A 176 0.49 16.61 -16.37
CA ASP A 176 1.94 16.55 -16.43
C ASP A 176 2.39 16.20 -17.85
N PRO A 177 2.96 17.17 -18.59
CA PRO A 177 3.40 16.95 -19.96
C PRO A 177 4.56 15.94 -20.10
N VAL A 178 5.32 15.69 -19.02
CA VAL A 178 6.56 14.88 -19.03
C VAL A 178 6.32 13.54 -18.33
N ASN A 179 5.81 13.56 -17.10
CA ASN A 179 5.65 12.37 -16.28
C ASN A 179 4.21 11.83 -16.37
N ASN A 180 3.94 11.13 -17.46
CA ASN A 180 2.64 10.54 -17.77
C ASN A 180 2.77 9.21 -18.50
N VAL A 181 1.67 8.56 -18.81
CA VAL A 181 1.59 7.27 -19.52
C VAL A 181 1.10 7.44 -20.96
N GLY A 182 1.63 8.43 -21.69
CA GLY A 182 1.25 8.75 -23.07
C GLY A 182 0.07 9.71 -23.17
N ASP A 183 -0.49 10.13 -22.05
CA ASP A 183 -1.55 11.14 -21.93
C ASP A 183 -1.18 12.07 -20.76
N PRO A 184 -0.93 13.37 -20.98
CA PRO A 184 -0.57 14.32 -19.93
C PRO A 184 -1.56 14.37 -18.75
N LEU A 185 -2.80 13.96 -18.97
CA LEU A 185 -3.85 13.91 -17.96
C LEU A 185 -3.75 12.65 -17.08
N LYS A 186 -3.08 11.60 -17.54
CA LYS A 186 -2.80 10.36 -16.81
C LYS A 186 -1.41 10.42 -16.22
N MET A 187 -1.31 11.07 -15.10
CA MET A 187 -0.07 11.50 -14.50
C MET A 187 0.54 10.40 -13.63
N ILE A 188 1.86 10.34 -13.64
CA ILE A 188 2.64 9.59 -12.65
C ILE A 188 2.88 10.52 -11.47
N VAL A 189 2.40 10.12 -10.30
CA VAL A 189 2.63 10.83 -9.04
C VAL A 189 3.50 10.00 -8.11
N TYR A 190 4.18 10.65 -7.20
CA TYR A 190 5.20 10.07 -6.35
C TYR A 190 4.84 10.20 -4.87
N PRO A 191 5.18 9.20 -4.04
CA PRO A 191 5.12 9.39 -2.60
C PRO A 191 6.00 10.56 -2.18
N SER A 192 5.54 11.34 -1.20
CA SER A 192 6.33 12.44 -0.65
C SER A 192 7.64 11.94 -0.04
N PRO A 193 8.75 12.67 -0.20
CA PRO A 193 10.02 12.34 0.45
C PRO A 193 10.01 12.60 1.97
N SER A 194 8.91 13.05 2.56
CA SER A 194 8.83 13.32 4.00
C SER A 194 9.12 12.08 4.84
N SER A 195 9.96 12.26 5.88
CA SER A 195 10.33 11.18 6.80
C SER A 195 9.17 10.73 7.69
N ASP A 196 8.24 11.62 8.03
CA ASP A 196 7.14 11.36 8.96
C ASP A 196 6.11 10.35 8.45
N ILE A 197 6.12 10.09 7.12
CA ILE A 197 5.24 9.11 6.46
C ILE A 197 6.05 8.02 5.73
N GLU A 198 7.26 7.74 6.20
CA GLU A 198 8.18 6.80 5.56
C GLU A 198 7.50 5.46 5.24
N PHE A 199 6.70 4.93 6.17
CA PHE A 199 5.98 3.67 5.97
C PHE A 199 5.05 3.65 4.76
N VAL A 200 4.44 4.80 4.41
CA VAL A 200 3.56 4.90 3.24
C VAL A 200 4.32 4.69 1.93
N ARG A 201 5.64 4.93 1.94
CA ARG A 201 6.53 4.76 0.77
C ARG A 201 7.05 3.34 0.57
N TYR A 202 6.95 2.44 1.55
CA TYR A 202 7.51 1.10 1.43
C TYR A 202 6.92 0.34 0.25
N GLY A 203 7.80 -0.04 -0.69
CA GLY A 203 7.42 -0.72 -1.93
C GLY A 203 6.59 0.14 -2.89
N VAL A 204 6.61 1.47 -2.72
CA VAL A 204 5.85 2.41 -3.54
C VAL A 204 6.78 3.39 -4.23
N ASP A 205 6.99 3.19 -5.52
CA ASP A 205 7.77 4.09 -6.36
C ASP A 205 6.89 5.14 -7.04
N LYS A 206 5.75 4.69 -7.61
CA LYS A 206 4.86 5.55 -8.40
C LYS A 206 3.42 5.06 -8.41
N ILE A 207 2.52 6.02 -8.53
CA ILE A 207 1.07 5.84 -8.56
C ILE A 207 0.53 6.53 -9.80
N LEU A 208 -0.55 6.00 -10.39
CA LEU A 208 -1.25 6.67 -11.48
C LEU A 208 -2.42 7.49 -10.95
N MET A 209 -2.55 8.73 -11.43
CA MET A 209 -3.71 9.57 -11.16
C MET A 209 -4.21 10.23 -12.45
N TYR A 210 -5.52 10.32 -12.60
CA TYR A 210 -6.15 11.00 -13.74
C TYR A 210 -6.67 12.37 -13.35
N ARG A 211 -6.07 13.44 -13.91
CA ARG A 211 -6.50 14.84 -13.74
C ARG A 211 -6.78 15.20 -12.27
N PRO A 212 -5.86 14.97 -11.35
CA PRO A 212 -6.12 15.25 -9.94
C PRO A 212 -6.33 16.75 -9.71
N SER A 213 -7.11 17.07 -8.68
CA SER A 213 -7.16 18.40 -8.10
C SER A 213 -6.10 18.51 -7.00
N PRO A 214 -5.36 19.62 -6.92
CA PRO A 214 -4.40 19.81 -5.84
C PRO A 214 -5.08 19.96 -4.48
N VAL A 215 -4.39 19.47 -3.45
CA VAL A 215 -4.78 19.69 -2.06
C VAL A 215 -4.12 20.97 -1.57
N ILE A 216 -4.92 21.85 -0.99
CA ILE A 216 -4.52 23.09 -0.32
C ILE A 216 -4.96 23.03 1.14
N TRP A 217 -4.43 23.92 1.98
CA TRP A 217 -4.79 23.94 3.38
C TRP A 217 -4.99 25.37 3.89
N ARG A 218 -5.83 25.52 4.91
CA ARG A 218 -5.95 26.77 5.68
C ARG A 218 -6.08 26.45 7.17
N ASN A 219 -5.60 27.35 7.99
CA ASN A 219 -6.04 27.38 9.38
C ASN A 219 -7.52 27.76 9.41
N LEU A 220 -8.36 27.02 10.11
CA LEU A 220 -9.82 27.29 10.17
C LEU A 220 -10.17 28.66 10.78
N SER A 221 -9.25 29.23 11.57
CA SER A 221 -9.39 30.62 12.06
C SER A 221 -9.10 31.69 11.01
N GLU A 222 -8.57 31.28 9.84
CA GLU A 222 -8.19 32.16 8.74
C GLU A 222 -9.06 31.90 7.51
N THR A 223 -9.19 32.90 6.66
CA THR A 223 -9.94 32.79 5.39
C THR A 223 -9.03 32.41 4.22
N LYS A 224 -7.70 32.59 4.37
CA LYS A 224 -6.73 32.42 3.29
C LYS A 224 -6.21 30.98 3.23
N TYR A 225 -6.33 30.37 2.06
CA TYR A 225 -5.68 29.11 1.75
C TYR A 225 -4.20 29.30 1.42
N ILE A 226 -3.41 28.27 1.70
CA ILE A 226 -2.00 28.17 1.33
C ILE A 226 -1.72 26.88 0.58
N SER A 227 -0.73 26.90 -0.30
CA SER A 227 -0.15 25.68 -0.87
C SER A 227 0.64 24.93 0.19
N ILE A 228 0.49 23.61 0.20
CA ILE A 228 1.25 22.73 1.09
C ILE A 228 2.59 22.43 0.42
N THR A 229 3.57 23.33 0.53
CA THR A 229 4.91 23.15 -0.06
C THR A 229 5.88 22.43 0.86
N LYS A 230 5.56 22.33 2.14
CA LYS A 230 6.28 21.59 3.17
C LYS A 230 5.30 21.06 4.20
N GLU A 231 5.70 20.05 4.95
CA GLU A 231 4.88 19.56 6.05
C GLU A 231 4.67 20.63 7.11
N LEU A 232 3.46 20.69 7.61
CA LEU A 232 3.08 21.47 8.78
C LEU A 232 3.03 20.51 9.99
N ALA A 233 2.95 21.07 11.19
CA ALA A 233 2.95 20.24 12.41
C ALA A 233 1.84 19.18 12.43
N ASN A 234 0.68 19.50 11.84
CA ASN A 234 -0.49 18.63 11.78
C ASN A 234 -0.86 18.15 10.36
N VAL A 235 -0.16 18.63 9.32
CA VAL A 235 -0.45 18.24 7.92
C VAL A 235 0.73 17.50 7.33
N LYS A 236 0.48 16.32 6.82
CA LYS A 236 1.44 15.42 6.17
C LYS A 236 1.20 15.39 4.67
N ILE A 237 2.26 15.51 3.90
CA ILE A 237 2.21 15.38 2.44
C ILE A 237 2.38 13.90 2.10
N ILE A 238 1.37 13.31 1.46
CA ILE A 238 1.39 11.89 1.10
C ILE A 238 1.91 11.68 -0.32
N THR A 239 1.32 12.37 -1.31
CA THR A 239 1.77 12.28 -2.71
C THR A 239 1.89 13.64 -3.37
N VAL A 240 2.85 13.71 -4.27
CA VAL A 240 3.14 14.93 -5.06
C VAL A 240 3.28 14.59 -6.54
N THR A 241 3.00 15.55 -7.38
CA THR A 241 3.33 15.50 -8.81
C THR A 241 4.81 15.78 -9.04
N SER A 242 5.29 15.60 -10.27
CA SER A 242 6.61 16.09 -10.66
C SER A 242 6.69 17.63 -10.68
N SER A 243 7.89 18.16 -10.85
CA SER A 243 8.12 19.59 -11.05
C SER A 243 7.64 20.12 -12.40
N ASP A 244 7.38 19.24 -13.37
CA ASP A 244 6.95 19.58 -14.73
C ASP A 244 5.42 19.69 -14.85
N ALA A 245 4.70 19.34 -13.78
CA ALA A 245 3.25 19.43 -13.75
C ALA A 245 2.77 20.88 -13.84
N GLU A 246 1.60 21.07 -14.41
CA GLU A 246 0.99 22.39 -14.58
C GLU A 246 -0.53 22.32 -14.44
N VAL A 247 -1.15 23.45 -14.13
CA VAL A 247 -2.61 23.56 -14.15
C VAL A 247 -3.11 23.30 -15.57
N ASN A 248 -4.01 22.33 -15.71
CA ASN A 248 -4.65 22.00 -16.95
C ASN A 248 -5.81 22.94 -17.24
N GLU A 249 -6.70 23.10 -16.25
CA GLU A 249 -7.86 24.00 -16.35
C GLU A 249 -8.36 24.39 -14.97
N ILE A 250 -9.05 25.52 -14.90
CA ILE A 250 -9.91 25.91 -13.79
C ILE A 250 -11.30 25.33 -14.08
N TYR A 251 -11.89 24.62 -13.10
CA TYR A 251 -13.20 24.00 -13.30
C TYR A 251 -14.27 25.05 -13.63
N PRO A 252 -15.11 24.80 -14.62
CA PRO A 252 -16.19 25.73 -14.98
C PRO A 252 -17.13 25.98 -13.80
N GLY A 253 -17.45 27.23 -13.55
CA GLY A 253 -18.32 27.66 -12.44
C GLY A 253 -17.61 27.91 -11.12
N ALA A 254 -16.29 27.68 -11.04
CA ALA A 254 -15.52 28.02 -9.86
C ALA A 254 -15.51 29.50 -9.59
N SER A 255 -15.90 29.90 -8.38
CA SER A 255 -15.88 31.32 -7.95
C SER A 255 -14.47 31.83 -7.69
N SER A 256 -13.56 30.95 -7.29
CA SER A 256 -12.15 31.23 -7.05
C SER A 256 -11.34 29.93 -7.08
N SER A 257 -10.05 30.04 -7.39
CA SER A 257 -9.06 28.99 -7.23
C SER A 257 -7.82 29.58 -6.59
N TYR A 258 -7.06 28.76 -5.85
CA TYR A 258 -5.77 29.15 -5.28
C TYR A 258 -4.71 29.24 -6.39
N TYR A 259 -4.62 28.16 -7.20
CA TYR A 259 -3.74 28.13 -8.36
C TYR A 259 -4.41 28.78 -9.57
N ASN A 260 -3.62 29.49 -10.38
CA ASN A 260 -4.06 30.07 -11.64
C ASN A 260 -3.62 29.21 -12.84
N GLN A 261 -4.13 29.53 -14.04
CA GLN A 261 -3.85 28.77 -15.26
C GLN A 261 -2.37 28.68 -15.65
N SER A 262 -1.53 29.59 -15.16
CA SER A 262 -0.08 29.58 -15.42
C SER A 262 0.75 28.89 -14.33
N SER A 263 0.11 28.39 -13.27
CA SER A 263 0.82 27.73 -12.18
C SER A 263 1.47 26.43 -12.64
N LYS A 264 2.77 26.29 -12.37
CA LYS A 264 3.60 25.13 -12.68
C LYS A 264 4.42 24.72 -11.48
N GLY A 265 4.78 23.45 -11.41
CA GLY A 265 5.63 22.91 -10.37
C GLY A 265 5.04 21.65 -9.73
N SER A 266 5.62 21.25 -8.60
CA SER A 266 5.12 20.12 -7.83
C SER A 266 3.87 20.50 -7.04
N PHE A 267 2.80 19.77 -7.22
CA PHE A 267 1.52 19.94 -6.51
C PHE A 267 1.30 18.77 -5.55
N VAL A 268 0.80 19.06 -4.37
CA VAL A 268 0.31 18.02 -3.46
C VAL A 268 -1.05 17.56 -3.95
N VAL A 269 -1.22 16.25 -4.17
CA VAL A 269 -2.46 15.66 -4.68
C VAL A 269 -3.09 14.66 -3.71
N THR A 270 -2.34 14.26 -2.67
CA THR A 270 -2.87 13.57 -1.48
C THR A 270 -2.17 14.11 -0.24
N ALA A 271 -2.94 14.47 0.76
CA ALA A 271 -2.44 14.92 2.06
C ALA A 271 -3.27 14.35 3.19
N ALA A 272 -2.71 14.31 4.38
CA ALA A 272 -3.42 13.97 5.60
C ALA A 272 -3.28 15.09 6.63
N GLU A 273 -4.34 15.33 7.40
CA GLU A 273 -4.32 16.19 8.56
C GLU A 273 -4.58 15.38 9.82
N ILE A 274 -3.71 15.54 10.82
CA ILE A 274 -3.85 14.91 12.12
C ILE A 274 -4.53 15.93 13.05
N LEU A 275 -5.80 15.69 13.31
CA LEU A 275 -6.61 16.52 14.20
C LEU A 275 -6.44 16.05 15.64
N LYS A 276 -6.05 16.96 16.52
CA LYS A 276 -6.02 16.72 17.98
C LYS A 276 -7.30 17.26 18.58
N ILE A 277 -8.21 16.34 18.93
CA ILE A 277 -9.50 16.68 19.54
C ILE A 277 -9.49 16.14 20.97
N ARG A 278 -9.48 17.05 21.96
CA ARG A 278 -9.31 16.70 23.38
C ARG A 278 -8.01 15.91 23.59
N ASN A 279 -8.09 14.60 23.92
CA ASN A 279 -6.94 13.74 24.20
C ASN A 279 -6.73 12.64 23.13
N VAL A 280 -7.48 12.69 22.02
CA VAL A 280 -7.37 11.73 20.92
C VAL A 280 -6.87 12.40 19.66
N SER A 281 -6.23 11.63 18.79
CA SER A 281 -5.77 12.08 17.48
C SER A 281 -6.53 11.34 16.41
N SER A 282 -7.11 12.07 15.47
CA SER A 282 -7.79 11.54 14.29
C SER A 282 -7.01 11.88 13.05
N THR A 283 -7.10 11.04 12.03
CA THR A 283 -6.45 11.27 10.74
C THR A 283 -7.49 11.48 9.65
N ILE A 284 -7.48 12.65 9.01
CA ILE A 284 -8.28 12.93 7.83
C ILE A 284 -7.38 12.94 6.62
N ILE A 285 -7.65 12.08 5.64
CA ILE A 285 -6.89 11.95 4.39
C ILE A 285 -7.75 12.47 3.24
N LEU A 286 -7.16 13.32 2.41
CA LEU A 286 -7.79 13.91 1.24
C LEU A 286 -7.00 13.59 -0.01
N SER A 287 -7.66 13.06 -1.04
CA SER A 287 -7.07 12.80 -2.36
C SER A 287 -7.81 13.52 -3.47
N GLY A 288 -7.07 14.20 -4.33
CA GLY A 288 -7.61 14.93 -5.47
C GLY A 288 -7.97 14.07 -6.68
N ALA A 289 -7.83 12.75 -6.58
CA ALA A 289 -8.21 11.77 -7.60
C ALA A 289 -8.89 10.55 -6.95
N PRO A 290 -9.69 9.77 -7.71
CA PRO A 290 -10.43 8.65 -7.16
C PRO A 290 -9.50 7.50 -6.77
N LEU A 291 -9.84 6.87 -5.65
CA LEU A 291 -9.20 5.64 -5.22
C LEU A 291 -9.64 4.44 -6.06
N ILE A 292 -10.93 4.38 -6.36
CA ILE A 292 -11.58 3.40 -7.26
C ILE A 292 -12.46 4.14 -8.27
N GLY A 293 -12.87 3.46 -9.32
CA GLY A 293 -13.71 4.03 -10.36
C GLY A 293 -12.93 4.82 -11.42
N GLY A 294 -13.57 5.06 -12.55
CA GLY A 294 -12.98 5.77 -13.68
C GLY A 294 -11.94 4.99 -14.46
N SER A 295 -11.31 5.67 -15.40
CA SER A 295 -10.36 5.05 -16.33
C SER A 295 -8.96 4.80 -15.75
N SER A 296 -8.63 5.44 -14.64
CA SER A 296 -7.28 5.38 -14.05
C SER A 296 -7.33 5.67 -12.55
N PRO A 297 -7.96 4.79 -11.75
CA PRO A 297 -8.02 4.97 -10.30
C PRO A 297 -6.65 4.69 -9.65
N MET A 298 -6.40 5.29 -8.49
CA MET A 298 -5.14 5.13 -7.75
C MET A 298 -4.81 3.66 -7.42
N ILE A 299 -5.84 2.82 -7.25
CA ILE A 299 -5.68 1.43 -6.82
C ILE A 299 -5.09 0.50 -7.90
N ILE A 300 -4.90 0.93 -9.13
CA ILE A 300 -4.42 0.03 -10.18
C ILE A 300 -2.94 -0.34 -10.01
N SER A 301 -2.60 -1.57 -10.40
CA SER A 301 -1.23 -2.08 -10.39
C SER A 301 -0.55 -2.01 -11.75
N ARG A 302 -1.30 -1.77 -12.83
CA ARG A 302 -0.78 -1.72 -14.19
C ARG A 302 -1.66 -0.86 -15.09
N TYR A 303 -1.02 -0.08 -15.94
CA TYR A 303 -1.66 0.62 -17.06
C TYR A 303 -0.77 0.45 -18.29
N ASP A 304 -1.31 -0.13 -19.36
CA ASP A 304 -0.56 -0.59 -20.54
C ASP A 304 0.65 -1.44 -20.14
N SER A 305 1.86 -1.01 -20.48
CA SER A 305 3.13 -1.70 -20.13
C SER A 305 3.71 -1.24 -18.78
N THR A 306 3.18 -0.19 -18.16
CA THR A 306 3.74 0.42 -16.96
C THR A 306 3.14 -0.21 -15.71
N ILE A 307 4.01 -0.60 -14.77
CA ILE A 307 3.61 -1.13 -13.45
C ILE A 307 3.52 0.04 -12.47
N PHE A 308 2.49 0.01 -11.62
CA PHE A 308 2.21 0.98 -10.56
C PHE A 308 2.06 0.27 -9.22
N ASN A 309 2.29 1.01 -8.14
CA ASN A 309 2.23 0.48 -6.79
C ASN A 309 0.94 0.90 -6.04
N GLY A 310 -0.12 1.24 -6.78
CA GLY A 310 -1.39 1.68 -6.21
C GLY A 310 -1.95 0.78 -5.11
N PRO A 311 -2.01 -0.55 -5.29
CA PRO A 311 -2.50 -1.46 -4.26
C PRO A 311 -1.68 -1.41 -2.96
N ILE A 312 -0.34 -1.44 -3.07
CA ILE A 312 0.57 -1.36 -1.93
C ILE A 312 0.44 0.00 -1.22
N PHE A 313 0.37 1.08 -2.00
CA PHE A 313 0.19 2.43 -1.49
C PHE A 313 -1.06 2.56 -0.63
N VAL A 314 -2.19 2.07 -1.13
CA VAL A 314 -3.47 2.12 -0.40
C VAL A 314 -3.40 1.33 0.90
N ARG A 315 -2.83 0.10 0.86
CA ARG A 315 -2.63 -0.71 2.04
C ARG A 315 -1.78 0.02 3.09
N ASN A 316 -0.64 0.58 2.68
CA ASN A 316 0.25 1.29 3.58
C ASN A 316 -0.44 2.48 4.27
N ILE A 317 -1.27 3.23 3.53
CA ILE A 317 -2.04 4.34 4.09
C ILE A 317 -3.04 3.83 5.13
N VAL A 318 -3.78 2.76 4.84
CA VAL A 318 -4.76 2.21 5.77
C VAL A 318 -4.08 1.74 7.04
N LEU A 319 -2.98 0.98 6.94
CA LEU A 319 -2.22 0.51 8.09
C LEU A 319 -1.66 1.67 8.94
N TRP A 320 -1.16 2.71 8.27
CA TRP A 320 -0.68 3.91 8.97
C TRP A 320 -1.81 4.67 9.67
N ALA A 321 -2.91 4.92 8.98
CA ALA A 321 -4.02 5.72 9.48
C ALA A 321 -4.81 5.04 10.62
N THR A 322 -4.87 3.71 10.61
CA THR A 322 -5.51 2.91 11.66
C THR A 322 -4.59 2.66 12.86
N GLY A 323 -3.32 3.10 12.77
CA GLY A 323 -2.33 2.82 13.82
C GLY A 323 -1.88 1.36 13.87
N TYR A 324 -2.19 0.57 12.84
CA TYR A 324 -1.78 -0.83 12.73
C TYR A 324 -0.30 -0.96 12.34
N MET A 325 0.52 -0.18 13.05
CA MET A 325 1.96 0.00 12.76
C MET A 325 2.79 -1.25 13.04
N GLY A 326 2.27 -2.21 13.82
CA GLY A 326 2.99 -3.44 14.13
C GLY A 326 3.38 -4.24 12.89
N GLU A 327 2.49 -4.34 11.91
CA GLU A 327 2.77 -4.99 10.62
C GLU A 327 3.75 -4.18 9.77
N LEU A 328 3.58 -2.86 9.70
CA LEU A 328 4.52 -1.97 9.01
C LEU A 328 5.91 -2.03 9.63
N SER A 329 6.02 -2.09 10.96
CA SER A 329 7.28 -2.29 11.66
C SER A 329 7.93 -3.63 11.33
N PHE A 330 7.14 -4.70 11.23
CA PHE A 330 7.61 -6.02 10.81
C PHE A 330 8.11 -6.02 9.36
N LEU A 331 7.37 -5.39 8.44
CA LEU A 331 7.78 -5.22 7.05
C LEU A 331 9.06 -4.38 6.94
N ASN A 332 9.22 -3.35 7.78
CA ASN A 332 10.44 -2.56 7.86
C ASN A 332 11.64 -3.40 8.33
N ILE A 333 11.46 -4.22 9.38
CA ILE A 333 12.49 -5.15 9.86
C ILE A 333 12.87 -6.14 8.76
N LEU A 334 11.88 -6.66 8.01
CA LEU A 334 12.11 -7.55 6.88
C LEU A 334 12.88 -6.86 5.74
N ASN A 335 12.47 -5.65 5.34
CA ASN A 335 13.17 -4.88 4.32
C ASN A 335 14.60 -4.56 4.76
N ASN A 336 14.80 -4.07 5.97
CA ASN A 336 16.15 -3.81 6.49
C ASN A 336 17.02 -5.08 6.54
N LYS A 337 16.42 -6.25 6.80
CA LYS A 337 17.15 -7.53 6.73
C LYS A 337 17.49 -7.90 5.29
N ILE A 338 16.56 -7.70 4.35
CA ILE A 338 16.79 -7.95 2.93
C ILE A 338 17.88 -7.01 2.40
N ASP A 339 17.79 -5.71 2.69
CA ASP A 339 18.78 -4.71 2.28
C ASP A 339 20.16 -5.05 2.83
N ARG A 340 20.25 -5.37 4.12
CA ARG A 340 21.51 -5.79 4.75
C ARG A 340 22.07 -7.10 4.17
N SER A 341 21.20 -8.04 3.84
CA SER A 341 21.61 -9.29 3.18
C SER A 341 22.09 -9.01 1.76
N THR A 342 21.45 -8.08 1.05
CA THR A 342 21.82 -7.64 -0.28
C THR A 342 23.17 -6.91 -0.26
N GLU A 343 23.39 -6.00 0.70
CA GLU A 343 24.70 -5.36 0.91
C GLU A 343 25.81 -6.36 1.18
N LEU A 344 25.58 -7.34 2.06
CA LEU A 344 26.53 -8.41 2.36
C LEU A 344 26.82 -9.25 1.12
N LEU A 345 25.80 -9.55 0.31
CA LEU A 345 26.00 -10.28 -0.96
C LEU A 345 26.80 -9.46 -1.96
N ILE A 346 26.53 -8.16 -2.08
CA ILE A 346 27.29 -7.24 -2.94
C ILE A 346 28.74 -7.16 -2.48
N GLU A 347 28.98 -7.07 -1.17
CA GLU A 347 30.34 -7.10 -0.61
C GLU A 347 31.06 -8.43 -0.89
N GLN A 348 30.37 -9.56 -0.72
CA GLN A 348 30.93 -10.88 -1.05
C GLN A 348 31.24 -11.02 -2.54
N ILE A 349 30.33 -10.57 -3.41
CA ILE A 349 30.55 -10.52 -4.87
C ILE A 349 31.74 -9.61 -5.19
N GLY A 350 31.86 -8.47 -4.53
CA GLY A 350 32.99 -7.54 -4.67
C GLY A 350 34.31 -8.17 -4.25
N ASN A 351 34.32 -8.94 -3.15
CA ASN A 351 35.49 -9.67 -2.66
C ASN A 351 35.89 -10.80 -3.63
N ILE A 352 34.91 -11.59 -4.08
CA ILE A 352 35.12 -12.64 -5.09
C ILE A 352 35.64 -12.04 -6.41
N SER A 353 35.10 -10.91 -6.83
CA SER A 353 35.58 -10.20 -8.04
C SER A 353 37.00 -9.69 -7.87
N ARG A 354 37.37 -9.22 -6.68
CA ARG A 354 38.73 -8.78 -6.35
C ARG A 354 39.71 -9.94 -6.35
N ASP A 355 39.32 -11.04 -5.70
CA ASP A 355 40.13 -12.28 -5.66
C ASP A 355 40.30 -12.88 -7.06
N LEU A 356 39.26 -12.81 -7.89
CA LEU A 356 39.32 -13.22 -9.29
C LEU A 356 40.25 -12.32 -10.11
N ASN A 357 40.26 -11.00 -9.86
CA ASN A 357 41.18 -10.08 -10.55
C ASN A 357 42.62 -10.31 -10.10
N VAL A 358 42.87 -10.57 -8.83
CA VAL A 358 44.18 -10.97 -8.31
C VAL A 358 44.63 -12.32 -8.92
N PHE A 359 43.70 -13.27 -9.01
CA PHE A 359 43.93 -14.56 -9.64
C PHE A 359 44.26 -14.41 -11.15
N ILE A 360 43.46 -13.60 -11.89
CA ILE A 360 43.68 -13.29 -13.30
C ILE A 360 45.06 -12.61 -13.50
N SER A 361 45.39 -11.64 -12.63
CA SER A 361 46.70 -10.98 -12.68
C SER A 361 47.87 -11.97 -12.45
N ASN A 362 47.72 -12.87 -11.47
CA ASN A 362 48.69 -13.92 -11.20
C ASN A 362 48.80 -14.94 -12.35
N VAL A 363 47.66 -15.27 -12.99
CA VAL A 363 47.64 -16.15 -14.17
C VAL A 363 48.30 -15.46 -15.37
N THR A 364 48.02 -14.16 -15.60
CA THR A 364 48.64 -13.39 -16.66
C THR A 364 50.15 -13.28 -16.49
N ASN A 365 50.61 -12.96 -15.26
CA ASN A 365 52.04 -12.89 -14.95
C ASN A 365 52.75 -14.25 -15.10
N ARG A 366 52.04 -15.35 -14.83
CA ARG A 366 52.58 -16.71 -15.08
C ARG A 366 52.57 -17.05 -16.58
N LEU A 367 51.59 -16.61 -17.33
CA LEU A 367 51.54 -16.75 -18.78
C LEU A 367 52.68 -15.98 -19.47
N ASP A 368 52.96 -14.76 -19.01
CA ASP A 368 54.09 -13.95 -19.51
C ASP A 368 55.45 -14.61 -19.18
N ALA A 369 55.58 -15.20 -18.00
CA ALA A 369 56.74 -16.01 -17.62
C ALA A 369 56.84 -17.31 -18.44
N ILE A 370 55.72 -17.87 -18.88
CA ILE A 370 55.67 -19.07 -19.72
C ILE A 370 56.02 -18.74 -21.19
N ASN A 371 55.54 -17.59 -21.71
CA ASN A 371 55.92 -17.15 -23.07
C ASN A 371 57.41 -16.99 -23.24
N THR A 372 58.14 -16.77 -22.18
CA THR A 372 59.61 -16.74 -22.16
C THR A 372 60.26 -18.14 -22.18
N LYS A 373 59.43 -19.17 -21.98
CA LYS A 373 59.93 -20.59 -21.93
C LYS A 373 59.12 -21.53 -22.82
N VAL A 374 58.77 -21.12 -24.04
CA VAL A 374 57.79 -21.81 -24.93
C VAL A 374 58.17 -23.25 -25.34
N SER A 375 59.39 -23.71 -25.13
CA SER A 375 59.84 -25.08 -25.53
C SER A 375 59.52 -26.22 -24.53
N GLU A 376 58.91 -25.92 -23.35
CA GLU A 376 58.71 -26.96 -22.31
C GLU A 376 57.22 -27.22 -21.94
N TYR A 377 56.23 -26.71 -22.68
CA TYR A 377 54.92 -26.52 -22.03
C TYR A 377 53.65 -27.04 -22.72
N ASP A 378 53.66 -27.86 -23.72
CA ASP A 378 52.47 -28.52 -24.24
C ASP A 378 51.68 -29.32 -23.18
N GLN A 379 52.38 -29.84 -22.16
CA GLN A 379 51.69 -30.50 -21.04
C GLN A 379 50.98 -29.54 -20.09
N LYS A 380 51.48 -28.31 -19.91
CA LYS A 380 50.88 -27.36 -18.95
C LYS A 380 49.70 -26.60 -19.56
N ILE A 381 49.58 -26.46 -20.85
CA ILE A 381 48.43 -25.88 -21.56
C ILE A 381 47.17 -26.74 -21.30
N ASN A 382 47.33 -28.07 -21.25
CA ASN A 382 46.25 -28.97 -20.90
C ASN A 382 45.78 -28.79 -19.43
N ASP A 383 46.67 -28.53 -18.50
CA ASP A 383 46.32 -28.28 -17.11
C ASP A 383 45.56 -26.96 -16.92
N VAL A 384 45.91 -25.90 -17.65
CA VAL A 384 45.19 -24.62 -17.61
C VAL A 384 43.79 -24.76 -18.22
N LYS A 385 43.66 -25.56 -19.27
CA LYS A 385 42.38 -25.88 -19.90
C LYS A 385 41.46 -26.63 -18.92
N ILE A 386 41.99 -27.65 -18.20
CA ILE A 386 41.24 -28.41 -17.20
C ILE A 386 40.79 -27.51 -16.04
N ARG A 387 41.64 -26.56 -15.60
CA ARG A 387 41.28 -25.61 -14.53
C ARG A 387 40.23 -24.61 -14.98
N SER A 388 40.22 -24.17 -16.23
CA SER A 388 39.18 -23.30 -16.81
C SER A 388 37.83 -24.04 -16.91
N GLU A 389 37.88 -25.35 -17.25
CA GLU A 389 36.68 -26.20 -17.27
C GLU A 389 36.12 -26.43 -15.85
N ASN A 390 36.99 -26.61 -14.86
CA ASN A 390 36.57 -26.72 -13.44
C ASN A 390 36.00 -25.40 -12.92
N LEU A 391 36.51 -24.24 -13.33
CA LEU A 391 35.96 -22.93 -12.96
C LEU A 391 34.59 -22.71 -13.59
N SER A 392 34.42 -23.16 -14.85
CA SER A 392 33.12 -23.13 -15.52
C SER A 392 32.08 -24.02 -14.81
N ALA A 393 32.51 -25.22 -14.36
CA ALA A 393 31.68 -26.13 -13.57
C ALA A 393 31.32 -25.53 -12.19
N LEU A 394 32.27 -24.82 -11.56
CA LEU A 394 32.05 -24.15 -10.30
C LEU A 394 31.07 -22.95 -10.44
N THR A 395 31.16 -22.24 -11.55
CA THR A 395 30.21 -21.14 -11.89
C THR A 395 28.81 -21.66 -12.16
N ALA A 396 28.69 -22.84 -12.77
CA ALA A 396 27.41 -23.52 -12.97
C ALA A 396 26.83 -23.98 -11.63
N LEU A 397 27.64 -24.54 -10.73
CA LEU A 397 27.21 -24.92 -9.38
C LEU A 397 26.75 -23.72 -8.53
N LEU A 398 27.45 -22.59 -8.61
CA LEU A 398 27.04 -21.35 -7.94
C LEU A 398 25.71 -20.82 -8.50
N SER A 399 25.50 -20.91 -9.82
CA SER A 399 24.25 -20.55 -10.46
C SER A 399 23.09 -21.46 -9.99
N ASP A 400 23.35 -22.77 -9.85
CA ASP A 400 22.35 -23.73 -9.36
C ASP A 400 22.03 -23.50 -7.87
N GLU A 401 23.01 -23.11 -7.08
CA GLU A 401 22.82 -22.80 -5.65
C GLU A 401 22.02 -21.51 -5.46
N ILE A 402 22.25 -20.49 -6.28
CA ILE A 402 21.43 -19.26 -6.33
C ILE A 402 19.98 -19.58 -6.74
N ASN A 403 19.78 -20.45 -7.71
CA ASN A 403 18.44 -20.88 -8.14
C ASN A 403 17.75 -21.73 -7.05
N SER A 404 18.50 -22.55 -6.32
CA SER A 404 18.01 -23.33 -5.16
C SER A 404 17.58 -22.39 -4.02
N LEU A 405 18.37 -21.38 -3.73
CA LEU A 405 18.02 -20.36 -2.72
C LEU A 405 16.75 -19.59 -3.13
N ARG A 406 16.61 -19.22 -4.39
CA ARG A 406 15.40 -18.56 -4.91
C ARG A 406 14.18 -19.47 -4.79
N SER A 407 14.31 -20.76 -5.14
CA SER A 407 13.24 -21.76 -4.95
C SER A 407 12.87 -21.94 -3.48
N SER A 408 13.86 -21.91 -2.58
CA SER A 408 13.62 -21.99 -1.13
C SER A 408 12.89 -20.77 -0.59
N ILE A 409 13.18 -19.59 -1.11
CA ILE A 409 12.44 -18.34 -0.79
C ILE A 409 10.99 -18.43 -1.29
N ASP A 410 10.76 -18.93 -2.50
CA ASP A 410 9.42 -19.11 -3.06
C ASP A 410 8.64 -20.19 -2.29
N ASN A 411 9.30 -21.26 -1.85
CA ASN A 411 8.72 -22.29 -0.99
C ASN A 411 8.38 -21.75 0.41
N LEU A 412 9.28 -20.96 1.01
CA LEU A 412 8.99 -20.27 2.30
C LEU A 412 7.80 -19.33 2.19
N ARG A 413 7.71 -18.57 1.10
CA ARG A 413 6.55 -17.72 0.80
C ARG A 413 5.27 -18.56 0.69
N SER A 414 5.34 -19.71 0.02
CA SER A 414 4.20 -20.65 -0.11
C SER A 414 3.83 -21.27 1.23
N TYR A 415 4.81 -21.67 2.07
CA TYR A 415 4.55 -22.19 3.42
C TYR A 415 3.92 -21.15 4.33
N VAL A 416 4.35 -19.88 4.26
CA VAL A 416 3.72 -18.77 4.99
C VAL A 416 2.25 -18.62 4.54
N MET A 417 2.00 -18.64 3.24
CA MET A 417 0.62 -18.55 2.71
C MET A 417 -0.24 -19.75 3.12
N ILE A 418 0.31 -20.97 3.09
CA ILE A 418 -0.40 -22.20 3.52
C ILE A 418 -0.62 -22.16 5.04
N SER A 419 0.37 -21.76 5.83
CA SER A 419 0.26 -21.63 7.29
C SER A 419 -0.81 -20.62 7.69
N VAL A 420 -0.87 -19.48 7.02
CA VAL A 420 -1.92 -18.47 7.20
C VAL A 420 -3.29 -19.06 6.78
N GLY A 421 -3.35 -19.76 5.66
CA GLY A 421 -4.57 -20.43 5.20
C GLY A 421 -5.07 -21.51 6.19
N LEU A 422 -4.16 -22.33 6.74
CA LEU A 422 -4.49 -23.36 7.73
C LEU A 422 -4.91 -22.75 9.08
N SER A 423 -4.30 -21.63 9.48
CA SER A 423 -4.69 -20.91 10.69
C SER A 423 -6.09 -20.32 10.57
N ILE A 424 -6.44 -19.77 9.41
CA ILE A 424 -7.79 -19.27 9.11
C ILE A 424 -8.81 -20.44 9.10
N ALA A 425 -8.46 -21.57 8.46
CA ALA A 425 -9.31 -22.75 8.43
C ALA A 425 -9.53 -23.35 9.82
N SER A 426 -8.48 -23.40 10.66
CA SER A 426 -8.57 -23.85 12.05
C SER A 426 -9.47 -22.94 12.89
N LEU A 427 -9.36 -21.61 12.69
CA LEU A 427 -10.20 -20.63 13.35
C LEU A 427 -11.67 -20.77 12.94
N ALA A 428 -11.93 -20.99 11.64
CA ALA A 428 -13.27 -21.22 11.13
C ALA A 428 -13.90 -22.51 11.68
N ILE A 429 -13.10 -23.59 11.77
CA ILE A 429 -13.54 -24.87 12.38
C ILE A 429 -13.84 -24.70 13.87
N SER A 430 -12.95 -24.00 14.60
CA SER A 430 -13.14 -23.73 16.04
C SER A 430 -14.37 -22.89 16.29
N LEU A 431 -14.63 -21.89 15.44
CA LEU A 431 -15.84 -21.06 15.51
C LEU A 431 -17.09 -21.88 15.20
N ALA A 432 -17.05 -22.76 14.20
CA ALA A 432 -18.14 -23.65 13.84
C ALA A 432 -18.45 -24.65 14.97
N LEU A 433 -17.42 -25.22 15.61
CA LEU A 433 -17.56 -26.12 16.76
C LEU A 433 -18.11 -25.38 17.99
N TYR A 434 -17.66 -24.14 18.24
CA TYR A 434 -18.20 -23.30 19.30
C TYR A 434 -19.68 -22.98 19.11
N ILE A 435 -20.09 -22.66 17.87
CA ILE A 435 -21.48 -22.39 17.53
C ILE A 435 -22.35 -23.66 17.65
N LEU A 436 -21.82 -24.82 17.21
CA LEU A 436 -22.50 -26.11 17.35
C LEU A 436 -22.61 -26.58 18.81
N GLY A 437 -21.57 -26.32 19.63
CA GLY A 437 -21.57 -26.65 21.06
C GLY A 437 -22.55 -25.81 21.90
N ARG A 438 -22.95 -24.63 21.41
CA ARG A 438 -23.95 -23.76 22.07
C ARG A 438 -25.38 -24.11 21.71
N ARG A 439 -25.62 -25.02 20.76
CA ARG A 439 -26.95 -25.52 20.34
C ARG A 439 -27.34 -26.87 20.98
N ARG A 440 -26.53 -27.40 21.88
CA ARG A 440 -26.89 -28.45 22.85
C ARG A 440 -26.93 -27.82 24.25
#